data_b5668cab969d324cef5435ebcb8756b9
#
_entry.id   b5668cab969d324cef5435ebcb8756b9
#
_cell.length_a   1.000
_cell.length_b   1.000
_cell.length_c   1.000
_cell.angle_alpha   90.00
_cell.angle_beta   90.00
_cell.angle_gamma   90.00
#
_symmetry.space_group_name_H-M   'P 1'
#
loop_
_entity.id
_entity.type
_entity.pdbx_description
1 polymer ?
#
loop_
_entity_poly.entity_id
_entity_poly.type
_entity_poly.pdbx_seq_one_letter_code
_entity_poly.pdbx_strand_id
1 'polypeptide(L)'
;DYMGKVVNMDKELSARLNKVRSAQRITGQQIIQRLFTEIVEMHGDRVNSDDPAVWAGIGLFEEQPVTFLSVDRGQDLTERLAKNGGAVRAGGYRKALRNVELAQRFDRPVVSFLNMPGAENEGQSLMIAHLMETMGALRVPNLAVIVGEGHSGGALAFANANQLWMLENGLFSVAAPEAMAAILRDDR
;
A
#
# COMPACT_ATOMS: atom_id res chain seq x y z
N ASP A 1 8.97 36.50 -1.06
CA ASP A 1 8.60 36.13 -2.42
C ASP A 1 7.82 34.84 -2.45
N TYR A 2 6.49 34.92 -2.60
CA TYR A 2 5.57 33.78 -2.58
C TYR A 2 5.82 32.85 -3.76
N MET A 3 6.07 33.36 -4.94
CA MET A 3 6.34 32.62 -6.16
C MET A 3 7.64 31.80 -6.07
N GLY A 4 8.68 32.34 -5.48
CA GLY A 4 9.94 31.61 -5.24
C GLY A 4 9.78 30.43 -4.27
N LYS A 5 8.90 30.55 -3.27
CA LYS A 5 8.58 29.45 -2.35
C LYS A 5 7.78 28.34 -3.04
N VAL A 6 6.80 28.68 -3.87
CA VAL A 6 6.00 27.72 -4.65
C VAL A 6 6.90 26.91 -5.61
N VAL A 7 7.76 27.58 -6.36
CA VAL A 7 8.70 26.92 -7.29
C VAL A 7 9.68 25.98 -6.55
N ASN A 8 10.12 26.35 -5.35
CA ASN A 8 10.98 25.46 -4.54
C ASN A 8 10.22 24.23 -4.01
N MET A 9 8.97 24.40 -3.58
CA MET A 9 8.12 23.28 -3.16
C MET A 9 7.90 22.27 -4.29
N ASP A 10 7.64 22.72 -5.52
CA ASP A 10 7.46 21.84 -6.68
C ASP A 10 8.72 21.04 -6.99
N LYS A 11 9.90 21.65 -6.89
CA LYS A 11 11.18 20.99 -7.09
C LYS A 11 11.46 19.94 -6.00
N GLU A 12 11.17 20.26 -4.75
CA GLU A 12 11.35 19.35 -3.63
C GLU A 12 10.39 18.15 -3.73
N LEU A 13 9.12 18.38 -4.04
CA LEU A 13 8.14 17.33 -4.25
C LEU A 13 8.55 16.42 -5.42
N SER A 14 8.97 16.99 -6.54
CA SER A 14 9.45 16.24 -7.70
C SER A 14 10.68 15.39 -7.36
N ALA A 15 11.61 15.92 -6.58
CA ALA A 15 12.79 15.18 -6.13
C ALA A 15 12.41 14.00 -5.21
N ARG A 16 11.45 14.20 -4.30
CA ARG A 16 10.91 13.13 -3.44
C ARG A 16 10.19 12.07 -4.27
N LEU A 17 9.33 12.45 -5.19
CA LEU A 17 8.64 11.53 -6.10
C LEU A 17 9.63 10.66 -6.88
N ASN A 18 10.67 11.26 -7.43
CA ASN A 18 11.72 10.52 -8.14
C ASN A 18 12.41 9.48 -7.25
N LYS A 19 12.66 9.81 -5.98
CA LYS A 19 13.27 8.87 -5.01
C LYS A 19 12.32 7.71 -4.69
N VAL A 20 11.06 7.97 -4.36
CA VAL A 20 10.11 6.92 -3.97
C VAL A 20 9.64 6.07 -5.14
N ARG A 21 9.71 6.58 -6.37
CA ARG A 21 9.36 5.87 -7.61
C ARG A 21 10.56 5.20 -8.28
N SER A 22 11.76 5.37 -7.72
CA SER A 22 12.97 4.74 -8.22
C SER A 22 12.87 3.21 -8.16
N ALA A 23 13.40 2.53 -9.16
CA ALA A 23 13.56 1.07 -9.16
C ALA A 23 14.46 0.55 -8.01
N GLN A 24 15.27 1.43 -7.42
CA GLN A 24 16.14 1.12 -6.28
C GLN A 24 15.43 1.29 -4.93
N ARG A 25 14.19 1.81 -4.92
CA ARG A 25 13.42 1.92 -3.68
C ARG A 25 13.17 0.53 -3.11
N ILE A 26 13.49 0.35 -1.83
CA ILE A 26 13.19 -0.90 -1.13
C ILE A 26 11.70 -1.21 -1.24
N THR A 27 11.34 -2.48 -1.45
CA THR A 27 9.95 -2.93 -1.50
C THR A 27 9.51 -3.49 -0.15
N GLY A 28 8.19 -3.53 0.09
CA GLY A 28 7.64 -4.21 1.26
C GLY A 28 7.99 -5.69 1.27
N GLN A 29 7.99 -6.33 0.11
CA GLN A 29 8.42 -7.73 -0.04
C GLN A 29 9.87 -7.94 0.41
N GLN A 30 10.79 -7.08 0.00
CA GLN A 30 12.20 -7.15 0.43
C GLN A 30 12.36 -6.94 1.94
N ILE A 31 11.57 -6.05 2.54
CA ILE A 31 11.58 -5.83 4.00
C ILE A 31 11.11 -7.10 4.72
N ILE A 32 9.97 -7.66 4.29
CA ILE A 32 9.42 -8.89 4.88
C ILE A 32 10.42 -10.04 4.76
N GLN A 33 11.02 -10.27 3.60
CA GLN A 33 11.99 -11.33 3.36
C GLN A 33 13.26 -11.22 4.24
N ARG A 34 13.58 -10.03 4.73
CA ARG A 34 14.71 -9.81 5.64
C ARG A 34 14.35 -9.95 7.12
N LEU A 35 13.10 -9.66 7.47
CA LEU A 35 12.65 -9.62 8.85
C LEU A 35 11.92 -10.89 9.29
N PHE A 36 11.33 -11.62 8.35
CA PHE A 36 10.47 -12.78 8.63
C PHE A 36 11.14 -14.09 8.22
N THR A 37 10.84 -15.13 8.96
CA THR A 37 11.15 -16.51 8.61
C THR A 37 9.86 -17.30 8.36
N GLU A 38 9.97 -18.54 7.86
CA GLU A 38 8.81 -19.44 7.61
C GLU A 38 7.68 -18.74 6.84
N ILE A 39 8.04 -18.02 5.76
CA ILE A 39 7.08 -17.25 4.97
C ILE A 39 6.19 -18.19 4.15
N VAL A 40 4.89 -18.07 4.33
CA VAL A 40 3.86 -18.76 3.55
C VAL A 40 2.99 -17.75 2.83
N GLU A 41 3.10 -17.70 1.51
CA GLU A 41 2.27 -16.82 0.68
C GLU A 41 0.85 -17.37 0.57
N MET A 42 -0.12 -16.47 0.65
CA MET A 42 -1.54 -16.78 0.57
C MET A 42 -2.15 -16.22 -0.72
N HIS A 43 -2.13 -17.04 -1.77
CA HIS A 43 -2.60 -16.68 -3.10
C HIS A 43 -4.11 -16.54 -3.22
N GLY A 44 -4.53 -15.67 -4.12
CA GLY A 44 -5.89 -15.54 -4.62
C GLY A 44 -6.90 -14.90 -3.67
N ASP A 45 -7.95 -14.40 -4.27
CA ASP A 45 -9.08 -13.75 -3.59
C ASP A 45 -10.22 -14.72 -3.22
N ARG A 46 -10.11 -15.99 -3.59
CA ARG A 46 -11.14 -17.05 -3.44
C ARG A 46 -12.41 -16.79 -4.25
N VAL A 47 -12.37 -15.90 -5.24
CA VAL A 47 -13.46 -15.64 -6.18
C VAL A 47 -13.03 -16.00 -7.59
N ASN A 48 -12.12 -15.24 -8.18
CA ASN A 48 -11.69 -15.45 -9.57
C ASN A 48 -10.33 -14.83 -9.93
N SER A 49 -9.60 -14.23 -9.00
CA SER A 49 -8.36 -13.54 -9.33
C SER A 49 -7.29 -13.62 -8.25
N ASP A 50 -6.05 -13.35 -8.67
CA ASP A 50 -4.89 -13.18 -7.79
C ASP A 50 -4.12 -11.95 -8.25
N ASP A 51 -4.40 -10.79 -7.66
CA ASP A 51 -3.75 -9.54 -8.03
C ASP A 51 -2.28 -9.54 -7.58
N PRO A 52 -1.31 -9.50 -8.50
CA PRO A 52 0.10 -9.52 -8.16
C PRO A 52 0.59 -8.21 -7.52
N ALA A 53 -0.19 -7.13 -7.55
CA ALA A 53 0.14 -5.91 -6.82
C ALA A 53 0.11 -6.12 -5.30
N VAL A 54 -0.68 -7.09 -4.82
CA VAL A 54 -0.81 -7.44 -3.40
C VAL A 54 -0.14 -8.78 -3.13
N TRP A 55 0.95 -8.74 -2.37
CA TRP A 55 1.59 -9.93 -1.82
C TRP A 55 1.17 -10.06 -0.35
N ALA A 56 0.60 -11.18 0.01
CA ALA A 56 0.00 -11.40 1.32
C ALA A 56 0.30 -12.79 1.83
N GLY A 57 0.38 -12.94 3.14
CA GLY A 57 0.64 -14.22 3.75
C GLY A 57 0.92 -14.14 5.23
N ILE A 58 1.58 -15.17 5.71
CA ILE A 58 1.96 -15.35 7.12
C ILE A 58 3.46 -15.62 7.16
N GLY A 59 4.13 -15.08 8.17
CA GLY A 59 5.53 -15.38 8.47
C GLY A 59 5.80 -15.28 9.95
N LEU A 60 6.96 -15.73 10.38
CA LEU A 60 7.40 -15.57 11.76
C LEU A 60 8.28 -14.31 11.87
N PHE A 61 7.91 -13.40 12.73
CA PHE A 61 8.73 -12.29 13.18
C PHE A 61 9.13 -12.53 14.62
N GLU A 62 10.44 -12.73 14.89
CA GLU A 62 10.93 -13.12 16.23
C GLU A 62 10.12 -14.28 16.83
N GLU A 63 9.91 -15.33 16.03
CA GLU A 63 9.15 -16.54 16.39
C GLU A 63 7.63 -16.33 16.58
N GLN A 64 7.12 -15.10 16.44
CA GLN A 64 5.70 -14.81 16.52
C GLN A 64 5.05 -14.86 15.13
N PRO A 65 3.92 -15.56 14.96
CA PRO A 65 3.21 -15.58 13.69
C PRO A 65 2.54 -14.23 13.44
N VAL A 66 2.86 -13.63 12.30
CA VAL A 66 2.34 -12.32 11.86
C VAL A 66 1.77 -12.45 10.45
N THR A 67 0.61 -11.87 10.22
CA THR A 67 0.06 -11.70 8.88
C THR A 67 0.66 -10.46 8.24
N PHE A 68 1.21 -10.62 7.04
CA PHE A 68 1.76 -9.51 6.26
C PHE A 68 0.93 -9.20 5.02
N LEU A 69 0.89 -7.93 4.67
CA LEU A 69 0.40 -7.40 3.40
C LEU A 69 1.50 -6.52 2.82
N SER A 70 1.78 -6.67 1.53
CA SER A 70 2.68 -5.77 0.81
C SER A 70 2.04 -5.35 -0.49
N VAL A 71 1.97 -4.05 -0.73
CA VAL A 71 1.53 -3.48 -2.00
C VAL A 71 2.73 -2.81 -2.65
N ASP A 72 3.09 -3.29 -3.84
CA ASP A 72 4.27 -2.83 -4.57
C ASP A 72 3.96 -2.39 -6.00
N ARG A 73 4.71 -1.42 -6.47
CA ARG A 73 4.62 -0.88 -7.84
C ARG A 73 5.31 -1.74 -8.88
N GLY A 74 6.23 -2.60 -8.47
CA GLY A 74 7.20 -3.28 -9.33
C GLY A 74 8.47 -2.46 -9.53
N GLN A 75 9.61 -3.15 -9.65
CA GLN A 75 10.94 -2.53 -9.78
C GLN A 75 11.39 -2.37 -11.23
N ASP A 76 11.00 -3.29 -12.11
CA ASP A 76 11.24 -3.21 -13.55
C ASP A 76 9.94 -3.04 -14.35
N LEU A 77 10.05 -2.91 -15.66
CA LEU A 77 8.90 -2.70 -16.53
C LEU A 77 7.92 -3.89 -16.51
N THR A 78 8.45 -5.11 -16.50
CA THR A 78 7.63 -6.33 -16.51
C THR A 78 6.81 -6.45 -15.22
N GLU A 79 7.46 -6.23 -14.08
CA GLU A 79 6.77 -6.22 -12.79
C GLU A 79 5.76 -5.08 -12.69
N ARG A 80 6.10 -3.88 -13.17
CA ARG A 80 5.18 -2.73 -13.16
C ARG A 80 3.93 -2.99 -13.98
N LEU A 81 4.06 -3.62 -15.13
CA LEU A 81 2.92 -4.02 -15.95
C LEU A 81 2.07 -5.08 -15.25
N ALA A 82 2.68 -6.12 -14.70
CA ALA A 82 1.98 -7.18 -13.96
C ALA A 82 1.23 -6.63 -12.75
N LYS A 83 1.90 -5.80 -11.95
CA LYS A 83 1.37 -5.19 -10.72
C LYS A 83 0.54 -3.92 -10.97
N ASN A 84 0.27 -3.57 -12.23
CA ASN A 84 -0.45 -2.36 -12.60
C ASN A 84 0.12 -1.09 -11.92
N GLY A 85 1.46 -1.00 -11.80
CA GLY A 85 2.13 0.09 -11.11
C GLY A 85 1.75 0.27 -9.64
N GLY A 86 1.22 -0.75 -8.99
CA GLY A 86 0.72 -0.71 -7.60
C GLY A 86 -0.73 -0.23 -7.47
N ALA A 87 -1.41 0.03 -8.58
CA ALA A 87 -2.83 0.35 -8.57
C ALA A 87 -3.65 -0.94 -8.37
N VAL A 88 -4.05 -1.17 -7.13
CA VAL A 88 -4.68 -2.40 -6.68
C VAL A 88 -6.05 -2.60 -7.32
N ARG A 89 -6.29 -3.81 -7.83
CA ARG A 89 -7.58 -4.25 -8.40
C ARG A 89 -8.50 -4.78 -7.31
N ALA A 90 -9.77 -4.97 -7.65
CA ALA A 90 -10.77 -5.51 -6.71
C ALA A 90 -10.34 -6.86 -6.09
N GLY A 91 -9.71 -7.74 -6.88
CA GLY A 91 -9.16 -9.00 -6.37
C GLY A 91 -8.06 -8.82 -5.33
N GLY A 92 -7.23 -7.77 -5.46
CA GLY A 92 -6.21 -7.44 -4.49
C GLY A 92 -6.79 -7.01 -3.14
N TYR A 93 -7.84 -6.17 -3.16
CA TYR A 93 -8.56 -5.80 -1.92
C TYR A 93 -9.24 -7.01 -1.28
N ARG A 94 -9.88 -7.90 -2.06
CA ARG A 94 -10.47 -9.14 -1.52
C ARG A 94 -9.42 -10.09 -0.94
N LYS A 95 -8.26 -10.22 -1.61
CA LYS A 95 -7.12 -11.00 -1.11
C LYS A 95 -6.62 -10.44 0.22
N ALA A 96 -6.44 -9.14 0.33
CA ALA A 96 -6.05 -8.48 1.58
C ALA A 96 -7.10 -8.70 2.68
N LEU A 97 -8.37 -8.44 2.38
CA LEU A 97 -9.50 -8.62 3.31
C LEU A 97 -9.52 -10.05 3.89
N ARG A 98 -9.43 -11.06 3.04
CA ARG A 98 -9.37 -12.47 3.46
C ARG A 98 -8.22 -12.75 4.43
N ASN A 99 -7.03 -12.21 4.16
CA ASN A 99 -5.87 -12.40 5.03
C ASN A 99 -6.03 -11.68 6.38
N VAL A 100 -6.62 -10.49 6.39
CA VAL A 100 -6.92 -9.72 7.61
C VAL A 100 -7.98 -10.42 8.46
N GLU A 101 -9.04 -10.95 7.85
CA GLU A 101 -10.06 -11.74 8.55
C GLU A 101 -9.48 -13.01 9.19
N LEU A 102 -8.56 -13.70 8.48
CA LEU A 102 -7.85 -14.84 9.04
C LEU A 102 -6.91 -14.43 10.19
N ALA A 103 -6.25 -13.27 10.08
CA ALA A 103 -5.42 -12.74 11.16
C ALA A 103 -6.25 -12.52 12.42
N GLN A 104 -7.42 -11.87 12.29
CA GLN A 104 -8.35 -11.68 13.40
C GLN A 104 -8.83 -12.99 14.02
N ARG A 105 -9.15 -13.99 13.16
CA ARG A 105 -9.63 -15.31 13.63
C ARG A 105 -8.58 -16.08 14.43
N PHE A 106 -7.31 -15.93 14.08
CA PHE A 106 -6.20 -16.67 14.69
C PHE A 106 -5.32 -15.80 15.59
N ASP A 107 -5.80 -14.64 16.00
CA ASP A 107 -5.13 -13.72 16.92
C ASP A 107 -3.69 -13.33 16.46
N ARG A 108 -3.50 -13.18 15.14
CA ARG A 108 -2.22 -12.76 14.57
C ARG A 108 -2.18 -11.24 14.36
N PRO A 109 -1.10 -10.56 14.78
CA PRO A 109 -0.85 -9.18 14.38
C PRO A 109 -0.81 -9.03 12.86
N VAL A 110 -1.15 -7.83 12.37
CA VAL A 110 -1.10 -7.49 10.95
C VAL A 110 -0.05 -6.41 10.72
N VAL A 111 0.80 -6.58 9.71
CA VAL A 111 1.68 -5.54 9.21
C VAL A 111 1.45 -5.31 7.72
N SER A 112 1.31 -4.05 7.32
CA SER A 112 1.13 -3.66 5.91
C SER A 112 2.29 -2.78 5.45
N PHE A 113 2.89 -3.09 4.30
CA PHE A 113 3.92 -2.27 3.66
C PHE A 113 3.36 -1.74 2.34
N LEU A 114 3.38 -0.41 2.17
CA LEU A 114 2.63 0.24 1.11
C LEU A 114 3.51 1.10 0.20
N ASN A 115 3.42 0.81 -1.10
CA ASN A 115 3.94 1.66 -2.17
C ASN A 115 2.96 1.61 -3.35
N MET A 116 1.94 2.48 -3.32
CA MET A 116 0.81 2.42 -4.25
C MET A 116 0.25 3.81 -4.57
N PRO A 117 -0.15 4.04 -5.83
CA PRO A 117 -0.80 5.30 -6.24
C PRO A 117 -2.27 5.38 -5.80
N GLY A 118 -2.85 4.29 -5.31
CA GLY A 118 -4.26 4.16 -4.96
C GLY A 118 -4.91 2.93 -5.63
N ALA A 119 -6.23 2.95 -5.77
CA ALA A 119 -6.97 1.92 -6.48
C ALA A 119 -6.91 2.11 -7.99
N GLU A 120 -7.16 1.04 -8.75
CA GLU A 120 -7.18 1.09 -10.21
C GLU A 120 -8.31 2.00 -10.76
N ASN A 121 -9.49 1.92 -10.18
CA ASN A 121 -10.67 2.70 -10.59
C ASN A 121 -11.73 2.80 -9.47
N GLU A 122 -12.79 3.60 -9.72
CA GLU A 122 -13.88 3.81 -8.76
C GLU A 122 -14.77 2.58 -8.53
N GLY A 123 -14.78 1.60 -9.45
CA GLY A 123 -15.58 0.38 -9.33
C GLY A 123 -15.18 -0.53 -8.16
N GLN A 124 -14.15 -0.17 -7.40
CA GLN A 124 -13.63 -0.93 -6.27
C GLN A 124 -14.07 -0.35 -4.91
N SER A 125 -14.86 0.70 -4.91
CA SER A 125 -15.23 1.46 -3.70
C SER A 125 -15.79 0.57 -2.58
N LEU A 126 -16.60 -0.43 -2.92
CA LEU A 126 -17.17 -1.36 -1.94
C LEU A 126 -16.08 -2.22 -1.28
N MET A 127 -15.11 -2.71 -2.03
CA MET A 127 -14.02 -3.54 -1.49
C MET A 127 -13.06 -2.70 -0.65
N ILE A 128 -12.82 -1.46 -1.05
CA ILE A 128 -12.04 -0.50 -0.28
C ILE A 128 -12.73 -0.22 1.05
N ALA A 129 -14.04 0.02 1.05
CA ALA A 129 -14.83 0.27 2.25
C ALA A 129 -14.81 -0.95 3.20
N HIS A 130 -15.01 -2.17 2.68
CA HIS A 130 -14.95 -3.40 3.48
C HIS A 130 -13.57 -3.61 4.12
N LEU A 131 -12.48 -3.40 3.36
CA LEU A 131 -11.13 -3.52 3.93
C LEU A 131 -10.90 -2.46 5.01
N MET A 132 -11.31 -1.21 4.76
CA MET A 132 -11.17 -0.10 5.71
C MET A 132 -11.94 -0.38 7.01
N GLU A 133 -13.18 -0.86 6.90
CA GLU A 133 -14.01 -1.24 8.05
C GLU A 133 -13.37 -2.39 8.84
N THR A 134 -12.94 -3.45 8.15
CA THR A 134 -12.32 -4.63 8.78
C THR A 134 -11.01 -4.27 9.47
N MET A 135 -10.15 -3.48 8.82
CA MET A 135 -8.90 -3.00 9.42
C MET A 135 -9.15 -2.13 10.66
N GLY A 136 -10.16 -1.26 10.61
CA GLY A 136 -10.55 -0.42 11.75
C GLY A 136 -11.18 -1.19 12.91
N ALA A 137 -11.78 -2.34 12.65
CA ALA A 137 -12.41 -3.20 13.65
C ALA A 137 -11.49 -4.29 14.21
N LEU A 138 -10.23 -4.36 13.74
CA LEU A 138 -9.28 -5.37 14.22
C LEU A 138 -9.04 -5.25 15.73
N ARG A 139 -9.04 -6.40 16.40
CA ARG A 139 -8.70 -6.54 17.81
C ARG A 139 -7.25 -6.98 18.04
N VAL A 140 -6.56 -7.34 16.97
CA VAL A 140 -5.14 -7.68 16.99
C VAL A 140 -4.29 -6.43 16.69
N PRO A 141 -3.02 -6.38 17.14
CA PRO A 141 -2.12 -5.28 16.80
C PRO A 141 -1.97 -5.12 15.29
N ASN A 142 -1.92 -3.88 14.84
CA ASN A 142 -1.94 -3.54 13.43
C ASN A 142 -1.00 -2.36 13.18
N LEU A 143 -0.01 -2.55 12.30
CA LEU A 143 0.98 -1.57 11.88
C LEU A 143 0.92 -1.39 10.36
N ALA A 144 0.88 -0.17 9.89
CA ALA A 144 1.09 0.15 8.48
C ALA A 144 2.37 0.98 8.28
N VAL A 145 3.12 0.67 7.24
CA VAL A 145 4.35 1.35 6.87
C VAL A 145 4.26 1.85 5.43
N ILE A 146 4.28 3.15 5.24
CA ILE A 146 4.39 3.75 3.90
C ILE A 146 5.84 3.64 3.46
N VAL A 147 6.11 2.73 2.52
CA VAL A 147 7.46 2.47 2.00
C VAL A 147 7.83 3.49 0.93
N GLY A 148 6.90 3.87 0.09
CA GLY A 148 7.09 4.86 -0.97
C GLY A 148 5.94 5.85 -1.02
N GLU A 149 4.88 5.50 -1.72
CA GLU A 149 3.67 6.31 -1.85
C GLU A 149 2.45 5.58 -1.28
N GLY A 150 1.50 6.36 -0.75
CA GLY A 150 0.17 5.88 -0.41
C GLY A 150 -0.83 7.00 -0.66
N HIS A 151 -1.76 6.83 -1.61
CA HIS A 151 -2.69 7.88 -1.97
C HIS A 151 -4.13 7.38 -2.01
N SER A 152 -5.06 8.31 -1.73
CA SER A 152 -6.51 8.14 -1.81
C SER A 152 -7.07 7.08 -0.84
N GLY A 153 -8.37 6.83 -0.93
CA GLY A 153 -9.07 5.82 -0.12
C GLY A 153 -8.50 4.41 -0.28
N GLY A 154 -7.95 4.10 -1.46
CA GLY A 154 -7.33 2.81 -1.73
C GLY A 154 -6.14 2.51 -0.82
N ALA A 155 -5.25 3.48 -0.63
CA ALA A 155 -4.13 3.34 0.31
C ALA A 155 -4.60 3.45 1.77
N LEU A 156 -5.56 4.32 2.07
CA LEU A 156 -6.11 4.48 3.41
C LEU A 156 -6.72 3.18 3.95
N ALA A 157 -7.33 2.36 3.10
CA ALA A 157 -7.88 1.08 3.51
C ALA A 157 -6.82 0.14 4.11
N PHE A 158 -5.63 0.09 3.52
CA PHE A 158 -4.50 -0.66 4.08
C PHE A 158 -3.82 0.04 5.25
N ALA A 159 -3.84 1.38 5.26
CA ALA A 159 -3.15 2.21 6.26
C ALA A 159 -3.98 2.48 7.52
N ASN A 160 -5.24 1.99 7.59
CA ASN A 160 -6.09 2.11 8.77
C ASN A 160 -5.58 1.18 9.88
N ALA A 161 -4.63 1.67 10.66
CA ALA A 161 -3.85 0.88 11.60
C ALA A 161 -3.70 1.57 12.96
N ASN A 162 -3.35 0.80 14.00
CA ASN A 162 -3.05 1.36 15.34
C ASN A 162 -1.84 2.29 15.28
N GLN A 163 -0.87 1.96 14.41
CA GLN A 163 0.29 2.80 14.14
C GLN A 163 0.52 2.91 12.64
N LEU A 164 0.86 4.10 12.22
CA LEU A 164 1.25 4.42 10.85
C LEU A 164 2.66 4.99 10.85
N TRP A 165 3.57 4.29 10.19
CA TRP A 165 4.95 4.71 9.98
C TRP A 165 5.18 5.07 8.53
N MET A 166 6.17 5.88 8.28
CA MET A 166 6.55 6.26 6.93
C MET A 166 8.07 6.30 6.83
N LEU A 167 8.61 5.67 5.80
CA LEU A 167 10.05 5.74 5.51
C LEU A 167 10.42 7.12 4.96
N GLU A 168 11.69 7.46 5.07
CA GLU A 168 12.22 8.73 4.55
C GLU A 168 11.83 8.94 3.07
N ASN A 169 11.45 10.16 2.74
CA ASN A 169 10.91 10.61 1.47
C ASN A 169 9.51 10.04 1.12
N GLY A 170 8.91 9.19 1.96
CA GLY A 170 7.56 8.67 1.74
C GLY A 170 6.52 9.79 1.59
N LEU A 171 5.43 9.48 0.89
CA LEU A 171 4.30 10.38 0.66
C LEU A 171 3.00 9.66 1.01
N PHE A 172 2.16 10.32 1.80
CA PHE A 172 0.83 9.83 2.10
C PHE A 172 -0.17 10.98 1.99
N SER A 173 -1.14 10.88 1.10
CA SER A 173 -2.08 11.97 0.80
C SER A 173 -3.44 11.47 0.32
N VAL A 174 -4.43 12.36 0.37
CA VAL A 174 -5.82 12.10 -0.06
C VAL A 174 -5.95 11.87 -1.56
N ALA A 175 -5.01 12.37 -2.36
CA ALA A 175 -4.93 12.16 -3.80
C ALA A 175 -3.48 12.16 -4.25
N ALA A 176 -3.18 11.47 -5.35
CA ALA A 176 -1.87 11.53 -5.96
C ALA A 176 -1.53 12.96 -6.42
N PRO A 177 -0.27 13.39 -6.39
CA PRO A 177 0.11 14.76 -6.78
C PRO A 177 -0.37 15.15 -8.17
N GLU A 178 -0.36 14.22 -9.12
CA GLU A 178 -0.84 14.44 -10.49
C GLU A 178 -2.36 14.70 -10.53
N ALA A 179 -3.14 13.97 -9.73
CA ALA A 179 -4.58 14.18 -9.63
C ALA A 179 -4.90 15.51 -8.98
N MET A 180 -4.18 15.90 -7.92
CA MET A 180 -4.35 17.21 -7.30
C MET A 180 -4.00 18.35 -8.27
N ALA A 181 -2.93 18.19 -9.05
CA ALA A 181 -2.55 19.19 -10.06
C ALA A 181 -3.60 19.32 -11.16
N ALA A 182 -4.24 18.23 -11.57
CA ALA A 182 -5.33 18.27 -12.55
C ALA A 182 -6.56 19.00 -12.00
N ILE A 183 -6.98 18.68 -10.78
CA ILE A 183 -8.12 19.34 -10.10
C ILE A 183 -7.88 20.87 -9.98
N LEU A 184 -6.69 21.27 -9.55
CA LEU A 184 -6.35 22.68 -9.38
C LEU A 184 -6.21 23.46 -10.71
N ARG A 185 -6.02 22.77 -11.84
CA ARG A 185 -5.94 23.40 -13.17
C ARG A 185 -7.30 23.60 -13.82
N ASP A 186 -8.28 22.79 -13.48
CA ASP A 186 -9.65 22.90 -13.99
C ASP A 186 -10.44 24.07 -13.37
N ASP A 187 -9.93 24.64 -12.29
CA ASP A 187 -10.53 25.82 -11.63
C ASP A 187 -10.04 27.19 -12.19
N ARG A 188 -9.48 27.23 -13.42
CA ARG A 188 -9.01 28.48 -14.06
C ARG A 188 -9.74 28.80 -15.35
#